data_f6c749d5a412fcab17ba323d99a6c17b
#
_entry.id   f6c749d5a412fcab17ba323d99a6c17b
#
_cell.length_a   1.000
_cell.length_b   1.000
_cell.length_c   1.000
_cell.angle_alpha   90.00
_cell.angle_beta   90.00
_cell.angle_gamma   90.00
#
_symmetry.space_group_name_H-M   'P 1'
#
loop_
_entity.id
_entity.type
_entity.pdbx_description
1 polymer ?
#
loop_
_entity_poly.entity_id
_entity_poly.type
_entity_poly.pdbx_seq_one_letter_code
_entity_poly.pdbx_strand_id
1 'polypeptide(L)'
;MYQFREFAKKLNLVDQLPGYNIAVRCDRILIDGDDYRLDVYGWPDNRVVFSDKLTGQNTIKRFGHNGAEKCRKFYYDCLESIGVDLTALDM
;
A
#
# COMPACT_ATOMS: atom_id res chain seq x y z
N MET A 1 0.87 15.96 -0.12
CA MET A 1 0.56 14.66 -0.62
C MET A 1 -0.58 14.04 0.07
N TYR A 2 -1.73 14.31 -0.46
CA TYR A 2 -2.97 13.94 0.19
C TYR A 2 -3.56 12.64 -0.34
N GLN A 3 -2.99 12.10 -1.43
CA GLN A 3 -3.49 10.89 -2.03
C GLN A 3 -3.47 9.70 -1.07
N PHE A 4 -2.43 9.58 -0.25
CA PHE A 4 -2.36 8.48 0.71
C PHE A 4 -3.32 8.66 1.87
N ARG A 5 -3.61 9.90 2.25
CA ARG A 5 -4.57 10.16 3.31
C ARG A 5 -5.98 9.71 2.91
N GLU A 6 -6.39 10.07 1.71
CA GLU A 6 -7.69 9.63 1.18
C GLU A 6 -7.74 8.12 0.99
N PHE A 7 -6.65 7.55 0.50
CA PHE A 7 -6.54 6.11 0.32
C PHE A 7 -6.68 5.37 1.66
N ALA A 8 -6.00 5.87 2.69
CA ALA A 8 -6.09 5.28 4.03
C ALA A 8 -7.51 5.36 4.59
N LYS A 9 -8.21 6.48 4.36
CA LYS A 9 -9.60 6.63 4.77
C LYS A 9 -10.50 5.60 4.09
N LYS A 10 -10.31 5.39 2.80
CA LYS A 10 -11.09 4.40 2.05
C LYS A 10 -10.88 2.99 2.59
N LEU A 11 -9.63 2.63 2.90
CA LEU A 11 -9.32 1.32 3.48
C LEU A 11 -10.03 1.13 4.81
N ASN A 12 -10.02 2.15 5.67
CA ASN A 12 -10.66 2.08 6.97
C ASN A 12 -12.18 2.02 6.86
N LEU A 13 -12.76 2.78 5.93
CA LEU A 13 -14.22 2.83 5.76
C LEU A 13 -14.80 1.53 5.27
N VAL A 14 -14.07 0.82 4.40
CA VAL A 14 -14.57 -0.46 3.89
C VAL A 14 -14.19 -1.64 4.78
N ASP A 15 -13.39 -1.38 5.83
CA ASP A 15 -13.02 -2.38 6.83
C ASP A 15 -12.46 -3.67 6.21
N GLN A 16 -11.65 -3.51 5.18
CA GLN A 16 -11.10 -4.67 4.47
C GLN A 16 -9.83 -5.22 5.08
N LEU A 17 -9.24 -4.50 6.02
CA LEU A 17 -7.97 -4.88 6.61
C LEU A 17 -8.09 -4.91 8.14
N PRO A 18 -8.94 -5.80 8.70
CA PRO A 18 -9.05 -5.92 10.15
C PRO A 18 -7.71 -6.41 10.71
N GLY A 19 -7.29 -5.81 11.82
CA GLY A 19 -6.02 -6.16 12.44
C GLY A 19 -4.80 -5.52 11.82
N TYR A 20 -4.96 -4.71 10.77
CA TYR A 20 -3.86 -3.95 10.19
C TYR A 20 -3.83 -2.53 10.75
N ASN A 21 -2.63 -2.03 10.97
CA ASN A 21 -2.41 -0.64 11.32
C ASN A 21 -2.06 0.14 10.05
N ILE A 22 -2.78 1.23 9.81
CA ILE A 22 -2.56 2.06 8.63
C ILE A 22 -2.08 3.42 9.10
N ALA A 23 -0.88 3.79 8.70
CA ALA A 23 -0.28 5.07 9.07
C ALA A 23 0.13 5.84 7.82
N VAL A 24 -0.19 7.14 7.79
CA VAL A 24 0.18 8.01 6.69
C VAL A 24 1.22 9.00 7.21
N ARG A 25 2.34 9.07 6.52
CA ARG A 25 3.38 10.08 6.74
C ARG A 25 3.45 10.97 5.51
N CYS A 26 4.28 11.99 5.54
CA CYS A 26 4.32 13.01 4.49
C CYS A 26 4.26 12.48 3.07
N ASP A 27 5.08 11.48 2.76
CA ASP A 27 5.22 10.94 1.41
C ASP A 27 5.08 9.42 1.38
N ARG A 28 4.49 8.84 2.40
CA ARG A 28 4.53 7.39 2.61
C ARG A 28 3.27 6.92 3.30
N ILE A 29 2.77 5.76 2.89
CA ILE A 29 1.74 5.04 3.62
C ILE A 29 2.30 3.69 4.06
N LEU A 30 2.04 3.33 5.32
CA LEU A 30 2.43 2.05 5.88
C LEU A 30 1.17 1.29 6.25
N ILE A 31 1.05 0.07 5.74
CA ILE A 31 -0.03 -0.85 6.07
C ILE A 31 0.63 -2.06 6.71
N ASP A 32 0.48 -2.21 8.02
CA ASP A 32 1.22 -3.20 8.80
C ASP A 32 0.26 -4.13 9.54
N GLY A 33 0.35 -5.41 9.23
CA GLY A 33 -0.41 -6.47 9.90
C GLY A 33 0.50 -7.59 10.39
N ASP A 34 -0.11 -8.64 10.93
CA ASP A 34 0.66 -9.76 11.49
C ASP A 34 1.33 -10.58 10.39
N ASP A 35 0.68 -10.73 9.24
CA ASP A 35 1.14 -11.61 8.18
C ASP A 35 1.90 -10.87 7.09
N TYR A 36 1.56 -9.62 6.83
CA TYR A 36 2.13 -8.83 5.74
C TYR A 36 2.34 -7.40 6.16
N ARG A 37 3.28 -6.75 5.48
CA ARG A 37 3.53 -5.33 5.65
C ARG A 37 3.75 -4.71 4.27
N LEU A 38 3.08 -3.59 4.01
CA LEU A 38 3.20 -2.86 2.77
C LEU A 38 3.61 -1.42 3.08
N ASP A 39 4.75 -1.01 2.53
CA ASP A 39 5.28 0.34 2.62
C ASP A 39 5.26 0.94 1.24
N VAL A 40 4.56 2.05 1.04
CA VAL A 40 4.50 2.72 -0.25
C VAL A 40 5.04 4.13 -0.09
N TYR A 41 6.09 4.44 -0.86
CA TYR A 41 6.67 5.77 -0.92
C TYR A 41 6.16 6.44 -2.19
N GLY A 42 5.62 7.65 -2.05
CA GLY A 42 5.10 8.41 -3.17
C GLY A 42 6.18 9.12 -3.96
N TRP A 43 5.74 10.03 -4.83
CA TRP A 43 6.63 10.85 -5.61
C TRP A 43 7.58 11.64 -4.69
N PRO A 44 8.87 11.78 -5.00
CA PRO A 44 9.53 11.38 -6.24
C PRO A 44 10.05 9.95 -6.27
N ASP A 45 10.01 9.23 -5.16
CA ASP A 45 10.62 7.90 -5.07
C ASP A 45 9.82 6.82 -5.79
N ASN A 46 8.50 6.85 -5.63
CA ASN A 46 7.61 5.85 -6.20
C ASN A 46 8.14 4.43 -5.98
N ARG A 47 8.24 4.06 -4.72
CA ARG A 47 8.84 2.80 -4.29
C ARG A 47 7.86 2.04 -3.42
N VAL A 48 7.83 0.72 -3.59
CA VAL A 48 6.99 -0.16 -2.79
C VAL A 48 7.86 -1.23 -2.15
N VAL A 49 7.67 -1.45 -0.85
CA VAL A 49 8.29 -2.56 -0.12
C VAL A 49 7.15 -3.42 0.41
N PHE A 50 7.09 -4.66 -0.06
CA PHE A 50 6.08 -5.62 0.36
C PHE A 50 6.78 -6.75 1.11
N SER A 51 6.42 -6.93 2.37
CA SER A 51 7.05 -7.92 3.25
C SER A 51 6.05 -9.00 3.59
N ASP A 52 6.43 -10.25 3.34
CA ASP A 52 5.68 -11.43 3.76
C ASP A 52 6.30 -11.90 5.07
N LYS A 53 5.61 -11.66 6.18
CA LYS A 53 6.11 -12.02 7.51
C LYS A 53 6.07 -13.51 7.76
N LEU A 54 5.24 -14.24 7.02
CA LEU A 54 5.13 -15.69 7.17
C LEU A 54 6.35 -16.40 6.62
N THR A 55 6.89 -15.92 5.50
CA THR A 55 8.06 -16.53 4.85
C THR A 55 9.35 -15.76 5.10
N GLY A 56 9.24 -14.52 5.54
CA GLY A 56 10.39 -13.62 5.71
C GLY A 56 10.87 -12.99 4.42
N GLN A 57 10.17 -13.18 3.31
CA GLN A 57 10.56 -12.61 2.01
C GLN A 57 10.14 -11.15 1.90
N ASN A 58 11.01 -10.33 1.33
CA ASN A 58 10.73 -8.93 1.05
C ASN A 58 10.88 -8.68 -0.44
N THR A 59 9.91 -7.97 -1.01
CA THR A 59 9.96 -7.53 -2.40
C THR A 59 10.05 -6.02 -2.42
N ILE A 60 11.06 -5.48 -3.09
CA ILE A 60 11.25 -4.04 -3.23
C ILE A 60 11.18 -3.70 -4.72
N LYS A 61 10.26 -2.79 -5.06
CA LYS A 61 10.11 -2.29 -6.43
C LYS A 61 10.28 -0.79 -6.44
N ARG A 62 11.15 -0.30 -7.32
CA ARG A 62 11.40 1.12 -7.51
C ARG A 62 10.96 1.50 -8.91
N PHE A 63 10.09 2.52 -8.99
CA PHE A 63 9.53 2.95 -10.27
C PHE A 63 10.11 4.29 -10.72
N GLY A 64 10.74 5.03 -9.80
CA GLY A 64 11.40 6.26 -10.11
C GLY A 64 10.46 7.44 -10.29
N HIS A 65 11.04 8.54 -10.72
CA HIS A 65 10.42 9.85 -10.76
C HIS A 65 9.14 9.89 -11.62
N ASN A 66 9.13 9.17 -12.73
CA ASN A 66 8.00 9.16 -13.68
C ASN A 66 7.12 7.91 -13.53
N GLY A 67 7.28 7.15 -12.47
CA GLY A 67 6.63 5.86 -12.32
C GLY A 67 5.44 5.84 -11.39
N ALA A 68 4.77 6.95 -11.15
CA ALA A 68 3.68 7.03 -10.19
C ALA A 68 2.53 6.06 -10.51
N GLU A 69 2.13 5.97 -11.78
CA GLU A 69 1.05 5.07 -12.20
C GLU A 69 1.44 3.60 -12.05
N LYS A 70 2.65 3.25 -12.46
CA LYS A 70 3.14 1.87 -12.32
C LYS A 70 3.27 1.50 -10.86
N CYS A 71 3.71 2.43 -10.03
CA CYS A 71 3.82 2.24 -8.60
C CYS A 71 2.44 1.94 -8.00
N ARG A 72 1.44 2.74 -8.35
CA ARG A 72 0.07 2.55 -7.86
C ARG A 72 -0.49 1.20 -8.28
N LYS A 73 -0.29 0.83 -9.55
CA LYS A 73 -0.72 -0.48 -10.03
C LYS A 73 -0.09 -1.61 -9.22
N PHE A 74 1.19 -1.49 -8.93
CA PHE A 74 1.91 -2.52 -8.17
C PHE A 74 1.40 -2.64 -6.74
N TYR A 75 1.24 -1.53 -6.03
CA TYR A 75 0.78 -1.66 -4.65
C TYR A 75 -0.70 -2.05 -4.57
N TYR A 76 -1.50 -1.75 -5.60
CA TYR A 76 -2.85 -2.28 -5.70
C TYR A 76 -2.82 -3.80 -5.85
N ASP A 77 -1.92 -4.32 -6.68
CA ASP A 77 -1.74 -5.77 -6.83
C ASP A 77 -1.35 -6.42 -5.50
N CYS A 78 -0.49 -5.77 -4.74
CA CYS A 78 -0.12 -6.26 -3.41
C CYS A 78 -1.33 -6.29 -2.47
N LEU A 79 -2.17 -5.27 -2.52
CA LEU A 79 -3.39 -5.23 -1.70
C LEU A 79 -4.36 -6.34 -2.08
N GLU A 80 -4.53 -6.60 -3.37
CA GLU A 80 -5.35 -7.72 -3.81
C GLU A 80 -4.83 -9.05 -3.27
N SER A 81 -3.52 -9.21 -3.27
CA SER A 81 -2.92 -10.46 -2.81
C SER A 81 -3.15 -10.71 -1.31
N ILE A 82 -3.38 -9.67 -0.53
CA ILE A 82 -3.68 -9.82 0.90
C ILE A 82 -5.18 -9.74 1.20
N GLY A 83 -6.02 -9.70 0.17
CA GLY A 83 -7.46 -9.83 0.31
C GLY A 83 -8.29 -8.57 0.16
N VAL A 84 -7.70 -7.46 -0.25
CA VAL A 84 -8.46 -6.22 -0.45
C VAL A 84 -9.22 -6.28 -1.77
N ASP A 85 -10.49 -5.92 -1.74
CA ASP A 85 -11.30 -5.77 -2.94
C ASP A 85 -11.17 -4.35 -3.45
N LEU A 86 -10.42 -4.19 -4.54
CA LEU A 86 -10.13 -2.86 -5.08
C LEU A 86 -11.35 -2.16 -5.65
N THR A 87 -12.38 -2.91 -6.05
CA THR A 87 -13.60 -2.28 -6.57
C THR A 87 -14.32 -1.44 -5.51
N ALA A 88 -14.16 -1.81 -4.25
CA ALA A 88 -14.73 -1.03 -3.14
C ALA A 88 -13.97 0.29 -2.91
N LEU A 89 -12.73 0.38 -3.38
CA LEU A 89 -11.91 1.58 -3.24
C LEU A 89 -12.13 2.60 -4.35
N ASP A 90 -12.68 2.17 -5.46
CA ASP A 90 -12.86 3.00 -6.66
C ASP A 90 -14.20 3.71 -6.70
N MET A 91 -14.86 3.80 -5.61
CA MET A 91 -16.15 4.51 -5.53
C MET A 91 -16.00 6.01 -5.38
#